data_2819facde7e911f2af41667212d65eeb
#
_entry.id   2819facde7e911f2af41667212d65eeb
#
_cell.length_a   1.000
_cell.length_b   1.000
_cell.length_c   1.000
_cell.angle_alpha   90.00
_cell.angle_beta   90.00
_cell.angle_gamma   90.00
#
_symmetry.space_group_name_H-M   'P 1'
#
loop_
_entity.id
_entity.type
_entity.pdbx_description
1 polymer ?
#
loop_
_entity_poly.entity_id
_entity_poly.type
_entity_poly.pdbx_seq_one_letter_code
_entity_poly.pdbx_strand_id
1 'polypeptide(L)'
;MSKPDVLEQALAEHGLPSISAAVFEDGEVTWTQTAGDARPDTQYAIASITKTFVAVALLELRVDLDEPLRFGTPRQLLSHTSGLQRELPGDAWSTLVFPAREEMLRLLDEAEHVLPPGRFHYSNIGYLVLGELVAERAGKPFEDAIRELFLEPLGLRRTTWNAQEPYARGFFRERPERTLEKGGTSASGGLWSTAGDLARWGSHLLALEELHRPYAHAGWDEAFGLGVECVRVDGRELWGHEGATTGYRSMLLYDRDAMAGAAVLANGTQADVRAVAASLVPATRRLGDEPAPPEAEGILGSWWSEGFEHRFRWTGRLETGNAVFAQEGVDRFRSVQGHEEGELLRVGRGEDGEAVELWWAGYPFRREPGYSY
;
A
#
# COMPACT_ATOMS: atom_id res chain seq x y z
N MET A 1 2.97 -23.47 -2.32
CA MET A 1 3.89 -23.26 -3.45
C MET A 1 5.12 -22.55 -2.92
N SER A 2 6.33 -22.85 -3.40
CA SER A 2 7.51 -22.08 -2.99
C SER A 2 7.52 -20.70 -3.65
N LYS A 3 8.17 -19.69 -3.03
CA LYS A 3 8.26 -18.34 -3.63
C LYS A 3 8.84 -18.36 -5.07
N PRO A 4 9.86 -19.16 -5.42
CA PRO A 4 10.33 -19.30 -6.80
C PRO A 4 9.27 -19.84 -7.76
N ASP A 5 8.49 -20.84 -7.35
CA ASP A 5 7.46 -21.45 -8.19
C ASP A 5 6.39 -20.43 -8.60
N VAL A 6 6.09 -19.45 -7.73
CA VAL A 6 5.11 -18.38 -8.00
C VAL A 6 5.52 -17.54 -9.21
N LEU A 7 6.81 -17.17 -9.32
CA LEU A 7 7.28 -16.35 -10.46
C LEU A 7 7.31 -17.13 -11.76
N GLU A 8 7.77 -18.38 -11.75
CA GLU A 8 7.78 -19.24 -12.94
C GLU A 8 6.34 -19.52 -13.41
N GLN A 9 5.42 -19.75 -12.49
CA GLN A 9 4.00 -19.91 -12.81
C GLN A 9 3.42 -18.64 -13.43
N ALA A 10 3.63 -17.48 -12.82
CA ALA A 10 3.13 -16.20 -13.33
C ALA A 10 3.73 -15.88 -14.72
N LEU A 11 5.00 -16.17 -14.93
CA LEU A 11 5.68 -16.02 -16.22
C LEU A 11 5.01 -16.88 -17.30
N ALA A 12 4.75 -18.16 -17.02
CA ALA A 12 4.13 -19.09 -17.95
C ALA A 12 2.64 -18.76 -18.18
N GLU A 13 1.89 -18.48 -17.13
CA GLU A 13 0.44 -18.23 -17.19
C GLU A 13 0.10 -16.95 -17.97
N HIS A 14 0.88 -15.88 -17.75
CA HIS A 14 0.66 -14.60 -18.40
C HIS A 14 1.51 -14.41 -19.68
N GLY A 15 2.35 -15.37 -20.03
CA GLY A 15 3.24 -15.26 -21.23
C GLY A 15 4.15 -14.05 -21.13
N LEU A 16 4.82 -13.86 -19.99
CA LEU A 16 5.69 -12.71 -19.74
C LEU A 16 7.10 -12.99 -20.25
N PRO A 17 7.80 -11.99 -20.84
CA PRO A 17 9.23 -12.13 -21.13
C PRO A 17 10.09 -12.19 -19.85
N SER A 18 9.71 -11.43 -18.83
CA SER A 18 10.37 -11.48 -17.53
C SER A 18 9.50 -10.94 -16.40
N ILE A 19 9.82 -11.39 -15.18
CA ILE A 19 9.24 -10.90 -13.93
C ILE A 19 10.33 -10.88 -12.85
N SER A 20 10.33 -9.86 -12.01
CA SER A 20 11.21 -9.72 -10.85
C SER A 20 10.41 -9.47 -9.61
N ALA A 21 10.80 -10.07 -8.49
CA ALA A 21 10.17 -9.81 -7.20
C ALA A 21 11.19 -9.76 -6.06
N ALA A 22 10.85 -9.01 -5.01
CA ALA A 22 11.57 -8.98 -3.76
C ALA A 22 10.59 -8.94 -2.60
N VAL A 23 10.95 -9.58 -1.48
CA VAL A 23 10.20 -9.57 -0.23
C VAL A 23 11.05 -8.88 0.84
N PHE A 24 10.41 -8.10 1.69
CA PHE A 24 11.03 -7.48 2.85
C PHE A 24 10.23 -7.80 4.12
N GLU A 25 10.94 -7.91 5.22
CA GLU A 25 10.42 -8.21 6.55
C GLU A 25 11.26 -7.45 7.58
N ASP A 26 10.63 -6.84 8.57
CA ASP A 26 11.28 -6.12 9.68
C ASP A 26 12.38 -5.11 9.23
N GLY A 27 12.15 -4.40 8.13
CA GLY A 27 13.09 -3.40 7.62
C GLY A 27 14.10 -3.89 6.59
N GLU A 28 14.26 -5.20 6.41
CA GLU A 28 15.29 -5.79 5.58
C GLU A 28 14.71 -6.53 4.36
N VAL A 29 15.42 -6.51 3.23
CA VAL A 29 15.07 -7.31 2.06
C VAL A 29 15.54 -8.74 2.30
N THR A 30 14.60 -9.66 2.53
CA THR A 30 14.87 -11.04 2.92
C THR A 30 14.95 -12.01 1.73
N TRP A 31 14.39 -11.61 0.58
CA TRP A 31 14.37 -12.45 -0.60
C TRP A 31 14.26 -11.63 -1.89
N THR A 32 14.97 -12.05 -2.92
CA THR A 32 14.88 -11.47 -4.29
C THR A 32 15.01 -12.58 -5.31
N GLN A 33 14.14 -12.58 -6.32
CA GLN A 33 14.16 -13.57 -7.41
C GLN A 33 13.70 -12.93 -8.72
N THR A 34 14.16 -13.52 -9.82
CA THR A 34 13.75 -13.18 -11.19
C THR A 34 13.39 -14.46 -11.95
N ALA A 35 12.49 -14.32 -12.92
CA ALA A 35 12.20 -15.38 -13.90
C ALA A 35 12.18 -14.79 -15.31
N GLY A 36 12.47 -15.62 -16.32
CA GLY A 36 12.63 -15.19 -17.71
C GLY A 36 13.92 -14.38 -17.93
N ASP A 37 13.89 -13.44 -18.87
CA ASP A 37 15.06 -12.67 -19.33
C ASP A 37 15.43 -11.51 -18.38
N ALA A 38 15.43 -11.74 -17.07
CA ALA A 38 15.78 -10.74 -16.08
C ALA A 38 16.92 -11.17 -15.18
N ARG A 39 17.61 -10.17 -14.62
CA ARG A 39 18.62 -10.31 -13.57
C ARG A 39 18.19 -9.48 -12.35
N PRO A 40 18.74 -9.72 -11.16
CA PRO A 40 18.37 -8.97 -9.95
C PRO A 40 18.52 -7.43 -10.08
N ASP A 41 19.42 -6.97 -10.94
CA ASP A 41 19.69 -5.56 -11.23
C ASP A 41 18.93 -5.00 -12.45
N THR A 42 18.06 -5.79 -13.08
CA THR A 42 17.24 -5.35 -14.21
C THR A 42 16.21 -4.35 -13.76
N GLN A 43 16.19 -3.18 -14.41
CA GLN A 43 15.20 -2.13 -14.15
C GLN A 43 13.91 -2.35 -14.94
N TYR A 44 12.82 -1.91 -14.35
CA TYR A 44 11.48 -1.81 -14.96
C TYR A 44 10.90 -0.42 -14.70
N ALA A 45 10.04 0.07 -15.61
CA ALA A 45 9.26 1.26 -15.32
C ALA A 45 8.26 0.96 -14.21
N ILE A 46 8.32 1.70 -13.09
CA ILE A 46 7.44 1.49 -11.95
C ILE A 46 6.17 2.34 -12.00
N ALA A 47 6.06 3.19 -13.00
CA ALA A 47 4.87 4.01 -13.26
C ALA A 47 4.35 4.70 -11.98
N SER A 48 3.06 4.52 -11.66
CA SER A 48 2.39 5.24 -10.57
C SER A 48 2.92 4.97 -9.17
N ILE A 49 3.75 3.93 -8.95
CA ILE A 49 4.45 3.79 -7.66
C ILE A 49 5.32 5.02 -7.37
N THR A 50 5.74 5.78 -8.40
CA THR A 50 6.39 7.10 -8.26
C THR A 50 5.61 8.06 -7.35
N LYS A 51 4.28 7.95 -7.30
CA LYS A 51 3.41 8.80 -6.49
C LYS A 51 3.68 8.68 -4.99
N THR A 52 4.12 7.51 -4.54
CA THR A 52 4.50 7.32 -3.14
C THR A 52 5.71 8.18 -2.75
N PHE A 53 6.67 8.39 -3.66
CA PHE A 53 7.81 9.28 -3.44
C PHE A 53 7.37 10.74 -3.33
N VAL A 54 6.40 11.18 -4.14
CA VAL A 54 5.82 12.53 -4.04
C VAL A 54 5.16 12.74 -2.69
N ALA A 55 4.37 11.76 -2.23
CA ALA A 55 3.67 11.84 -0.96
C ALA A 55 4.66 11.98 0.21
N VAL A 56 5.67 11.12 0.26
CA VAL A 56 6.68 11.17 1.32
C VAL A 56 7.50 12.47 1.25
N ALA A 57 7.81 12.97 0.03
CA ALA A 57 8.53 14.23 -0.10
C ALA A 57 7.78 15.42 0.52
N LEU A 58 6.46 15.48 0.36
CA LEU A 58 5.66 16.53 0.98
C LEU A 58 5.65 16.43 2.50
N LEU A 59 5.63 15.22 3.07
CA LEU A 59 5.74 14.99 4.51
C LEU A 59 7.12 15.40 5.03
N GLU A 60 8.20 14.98 4.38
CA GLU A 60 9.58 15.33 4.77
C GLU A 60 9.85 16.83 4.68
N LEU A 61 9.29 17.50 3.68
CA LEU A 61 9.35 18.96 3.52
C LEU A 61 8.40 19.71 4.44
N ARG A 62 7.63 18.98 5.28
CA ARG A 62 6.65 19.51 6.24
C ARG A 62 5.65 20.47 5.62
N VAL A 63 5.17 20.11 4.43
CA VAL A 63 4.13 20.88 3.75
C VAL A 63 2.83 20.81 4.56
N ASP A 64 2.15 21.94 4.74
CA ASP A 64 0.80 21.93 5.29
C ASP A 64 -0.12 21.25 4.27
N LEU A 65 -0.60 20.06 4.62
CA LEU A 65 -1.44 19.26 3.72
C LEU A 65 -2.84 19.86 3.52
N ASP A 66 -3.22 20.84 4.30
CA ASP A 66 -4.51 21.50 4.22
C ASP A 66 -4.42 22.94 3.67
N GLU A 67 -3.23 23.39 3.25
CA GLU A 67 -3.08 24.67 2.59
C GLU A 67 -3.87 24.71 1.27
N PRO A 68 -4.62 25.78 0.98
CA PRO A 68 -5.36 25.90 -0.27
C PRO A 68 -4.41 26.10 -1.45
N LEU A 69 -4.47 25.18 -2.43
CA LEU A 69 -3.84 25.32 -3.74
C LEU A 69 -4.93 25.56 -4.81
N ARG A 70 -4.50 25.90 -6.03
CA ARG A 70 -5.41 26.14 -7.15
C ARG A 70 -6.40 25.00 -7.41
N PHE A 71 -5.97 23.74 -7.24
CA PHE A 71 -6.73 22.54 -7.61
C PHE A 71 -7.18 21.69 -6.41
N GLY A 72 -7.21 22.25 -5.24
CA GLY A 72 -7.51 21.57 -3.97
C GLY A 72 -6.33 21.59 -3.00
N THR A 73 -6.47 21.01 -1.84
CA THR A 73 -5.36 20.93 -0.87
C THR A 73 -4.38 19.81 -1.24
N PRO A 74 -3.12 19.84 -0.78
CA PRO A 74 -2.19 18.71 -0.95
C PRO A 74 -2.80 17.37 -0.52
N ARG A 75 -3.52 17.34 0.60
CA ARG A 75 -4.26 16.15 1.08
C ARG A 75 -5.25 15.62 0.05
N GLN A 76 -6.05 16.51 -0.53
CA GLN A 76 -7.04 16.13 -1.55
C GLN A 76 -6.40 15.61 -2.84
N LEU A 77 -5.28 16.21 -3.24
CA LEU A 77 -4.54 15.78 -4.43
C LEU A 77 -3.85 14.42 -4.19
N LEU A 78 -3.22 14.22 -3.01
CA LEU A 78 -2.58 12.95 -2.63
C LEU A 78 -3.57 11.79 -2.53
N SER A 79 -4.77 12.04 -2.03
CA SER A 79 -5.82 11.03 -1.84
C SER A 79 -6.78 10.89 -3.01
N HIS A 80 -6.53 11.60 -4.11
CA HIS A 80 -7.41 11.62 -5.28
C HIS A 80 -8.84 12.07 -4.98
N THR A 81 -9.01 13.02 -4.05
CA THR A 81 -10.33 13.55 -3.65
C THR A 81 -10.54 15.01 -4.04
N SER A 82 -9.65 15.59 -4.82
CA SER A 82 -9.82 16.96 -5.32
C SER A 82 -10.93 17.09 -6.39
N GLY A 83 -11.28 15.99 -7.05
CA GLY A 83 -12.21 15.98 -8.17
C GLY A 83 -11.59 16.44 -9.51
N LEU A 84 -10.27 16.66 -9.53
CA LEU A 84 -9.53 17.07 -10.72
C LEU A 84 -9.53 15.97 -11.78
N GLN A 85 -9.66 16.32 -13.07
CA GLN A 85 -9.62 15.37 -14.19
C GLN A 85 -8.35 14.51 -14.16
N ARG A 86 -8.41 13.34 -14.85
CA ARG A 86 -7.36 12.32 -14.75
C ARG A 86 -6.07 12.71 -15.45
N GLU A 87 -6.15 13.19 -16.71
CA GLU A 87 -5.00 13.44 -17.58
C GLU A 87 -5.05 14.85 -18.15
N LEU A 88 -3.88 15.37 -18.54
CA LEU A 88 -3.79 16.59 -19.32
C LEU A 88 -4.51 16.43 -20.67
N PRO A 89 -5.08 17.52 -21.21
CA PRO A 89 -5.59 17.50 -22.58
C PRO A 89 -4.45 17.24 -23.58
N GLY A 90 -4.79 16.66 -24.74
CA GLY A 90 -3.85 16.37 -25.82
C GLY A 90 -3.75 14.88 -26.16
N ASP A 91 -2.72 14.53 -26.91
CA ASP A 91 -2.52 13.21 -27.52
C ASP A 91 -1.34 12.42 -26.96
N ALA A 92 -0.83 12.81 -25.79
CA ALA A 92 0.36 12.22 -25.17
C ALA A 92 0.27 10.68 -25.05
N TRP A 93 -0.90 10.14 -24.73
CA TRP A 93 -1.11 8.70 -24.63
C TRP A 93 -1.13 7.97 -25.98
N SER A 94 -1.46 8.66 -27.08
CA SER A 94 -1.42 8.08 -28.43
C SER A 94 -0.04 8.18 -29.05
N THR A 95 0.69 9.25 -28.76
CA THR A 95 2.05 9.49 -29.26
C THR A 95 3.13 8.87 -28.39
N LEU A 96 2.82 8.61 -27.11
CA LEU A 96 3.73 8.18 -26.03
C LEU A 96 4.83 9.20 -25.73
N VAL A 97 4.59 10.47 -26.07
CA VAL A 97 5.47 11.60 -25.76
C VAL A 97 4.68 12.61 -24.94
N PHE A 98 5.08 12.76 -23.71
CA PHE A 98 4.45 13.70 -22.78
C PHE A 98 5.10 15.08 -22.90
N PRO A 99 4.37 16.17 -22.58
CA PRO A 99 4.86 17.52 -22.76
C PRO A 99 6.07 17.81 -21.86
N ALA A 100 6.95 18.69 -22.34
CA ALA A 100 7.98 19.28 -21.50
C ALA A 100 7.35 20.12 -20.38
N ARG A 101 8.11 20.48 -19.35
CA ARG A 101 7.60 21.15 -18.14
C ARG A 101 6.84 22.43 -18.45
N GLU A 102 7.36 23.29 -19.33
CA GLU A 102 6.71 24.55 -19.71
C GLU A 102 5.36 24.34 -20.37
N GLU A 103 5.26 23.36 -21.25
CA GLU A 103 4.01 22.97 -21.91
C GLU A 103 3.05 22.31 -20.93
N MET A 104 3.53 21.44 -20.04
CA MET A 104 2.74 20.83 -18.98
C MET A 104 2.10 21.90 -18.09
N LEU A 105 2.88 22.92 -17.65
CA LEU A 105 2.37 24.03 -16.85
C LEU A 105 1.29 24.82 -17.57
N ARG A 106 1.44 25.04 -18.88
CA ARG A 106 0.43 25.72 -19.72
C ARG A 106 -0.86 24.87 -19.82
N LEU A 107 -0.73 23.56 -20.03
CA LEU A 107 -1.87 22.64 -20.10
C LEU A 107 -2.60 22.49 -18.75
N LEU A 108 -1.91 22.69 -17.63
CA LEU A 108 -2.56 22.75 -16.32
C LEU A 108 -3.56 23.90 -16.19
N ASP A 109 -3.39 24.98 -16.97
CA ASP A 109 -4.36 26.08 -16.99
C ASP A 109 -5.71 25.69 -17.60
N GLU A 110 -5.74 24.64 -18.42
CA GLU A 110 -6.92 24.08 -19.05
C GLU A 110 -7.55 22.93 -18.23
N ALA A 111 -6.95 22.56 -17.09
CA ALA A 111 -7.42 21.44 -16.27
C ALA A 111 -8.73 21.79 -15.53
N GLU A 112 -9.65 20.85 -15.50
CA GLU A 112 -11.00 21.01 -14.96
C GLU A 112 -11.26 20.06 -13.77
N HIS A 113 -12.15 20.50 -12.88
CA HIS A 113 -12.76 19.62 -11.89
C HIS A 113 -13.96 18.91 -12.52
N VAL A 114 -13.88 17.59 -12.64
CA VAL A 114 -14.94 16.74 -13.21
C VAL A 114 -15.88 16.17 -12.14
N LEU A 115 -15.46 16.22 -10.87
CA LEU A 115 -16.27 15.87 -9.72
C LEU A 115 -16.10 16.91 -8.60
N PRO A 116 -17.10 17.04 -7.70
CA PRO A 116 -16.93 17.86 -6.51
C PRO A 116 -15.84 17.26 -5.59
N PRO A 117 -15.11 18.12 -4.83
CA PRO A 117 -14.15 17.67 -3.83
C PRO A 117 -14.76 16.71 -2.80
N GLY A 118 -13.94 15.79 -2.29
CA GLY A 118 -14.34 14.78 -1.33
C GLY A 118 -14.78 13.44 -1.97
N ARG A 119 -14.94 13.40 -3.30
CA ARG A 119 -15.20 12.14 -4.01
C ARG A 119 -13.93 11.62 -4.66
N PHE A 120 -13.74 10.31 -4.61
CA PHE A 120 -12.63 9.65 -5.25
C PHE A 120 -12.67 9.84 -6.78
N HIS A 121 -11.60 10.36 -7.34
CA HIS A 121 -11.34 10.42 -8.77
C HIS A 121 -9.84 10.42 -9.04
N TYR A 122 -9.31 9.28 -9.47
CA TYR A 122 -7.88 9.12 -9.69
C TYR A 122 -7.36 10.15 -10.70
N SER A 123 -6.40 10.99 -10.30
CA SER A 123 -5.85 12.06 -11.12
C SER A 123 -4.32 12.00 -11.18
N ASN A 124 -3.78 11.83 -12.38
CA ASN A 124 -2.36 12.03 -12.64
C ASN A 124 -1.98 13.51 -12.59
N ILE A 125 -2.88 14.40 -13.03
CA ILE A 125 -2.67 15.86 -12.97
C ILE A 125 -2.44 16.32 -11.53
N GLY A 126 -3.16 15.78 -10.56
CA GLY A 126 -2.96 16.11 -9.15
C GLY A 126 -1.51 15.92 -8.72
N TYR A 127 -0.86 14.88 -9.20
CA TYR A 127 0.56 14.60 -8.88
C TYR A 127 1.54 15.47 -9.66
N LEU A 128 1.15 16.01 -10.82
CA LEU A 128 1.96 17.05 -11.48
C LEU A 128 1.99 18.33 -10.65
N VAL A 129 0.84 18.76 -10.13
CA VAL A 129 0.73 19.90 -9.21
C VAL A 129 1.55 19.67 -7.94
N LEU A 130 1.48 18.47 -7.35
CA LEU A 130 2.26 18.11 -6.17
C LEU A 130 3.76 18.05 -6.46
N GLY A 131 4.18 17.58 -7.65
CA GLY A 131 5.58 17.61 -8.08
C GLY A 131 6.15 19.02 -8.18
N GLU A 132 5.37 19.97 -8.71
CA GLU A 132 5.77 21.39 -8.72
C GLU A 132 5.85 21.96 -7.29
N LEU A 133 4.93 21.58 -6.40
CA LEU A 133 4.99 21.96 -5.00
C LEU A 133 6.24 21.41 -4.30
N VAL A 134 6.60 20.15 -4.54
CA VAL A 134 7.85 19.57 -4.04
C VAL A 134 9.06 20.37 -4.53
N ALA A 135 9.12 20.70 -5.83
CA ALA A 135 10.21 21.49 -6.41
C ALA A 135 10.30 22.87 -5.78
N GLU A 136 9.17 23.54 -5.58
CA GLU A 136 9.10 24.85 -4.93
C GLU A 136 9.61 24.80 -3.49
N ARG A 137 9.09 23.87 -2.68
CA ARG A 137 9.46 23.73 -1.25
C ARG A 137 10.91 23.29 -1.05
N ALA A 138 11.41 22.44 -1.94
CA ALA A 138 12.81 22.01 -1.92
C ALA A 138 13.78 23.05 -2.50
N GLY A 139 13.30 24.05 -3.25
CA GLY A 139 14.11 25.08 -3.90
C GLY A 139 14.98 24.52 -5.03
N LYS A 140 14.57 23.43 -5.67
CA LYS A 140 15.31 22.72 -6.73
C LYS A 140 14.37 21.92 -7.64
N PRO A 141 14.83 21.46 -8.82
CA PRO A 141 14.02 20.60 -9.69
C PRO A 141 13.48 19.38 -8.94
N PHE A 142 12.24 18.97 -9.26
CA PHE A 142 11.56 17.84 -8.61
C PHE A 142 12.42 16.58 -8.57
N GLU A 143 13.03 16.24 -9.69
CA GLU A 143 13.85 15.02 -9.83
C GLU A 143 15.08 15.03 -8.91
N ASP A 144 15.72 16.21 -8.75
CA ASP A 144 16.83 16.41 -7.84
C ASP A 144 16.38 16.34 -6.37
N ALA A 145 15.21 16.90 -6.06
CA ALA A 145 14.66 16.82 -4.72
C ALA A 145 14.41 15.36 -4.30
N ILE A 146 13.76 14.56 -5.14
CA ILE A 146 13.53 13.14 -4.86
C ILE A 146 14.83 12.36 -4.73
N ARG A 147 15.80 12.62 -5.61
CA ARG A 147 17.12 11.96 -5.56
C ARG A 147 17.82 12.21 -4.22
N GLU A 148 17.88 13.47 -3.78
CA GLU A 148 18.57 13.86 -2.55
C GLU A 148 17.81 13.46 -1.28
N LEU A 149 16.48 13.50 -1.29
CA LEU A 149 15.68 13.11 -0.14
C LEU A 149 15.68 11.59 0.08
N PHE A 150 15.67 10.78 -1.00
CA PHE A 150 15.41 9.36 -0.88
C PHE A 150 16.39 8.46 -1.62
N LEU A 151 16.69 8.72 -2.92
CA LEU A 151 17.42 7.74 -3.70
C LEU A 151 18.85 7.54 -3.18
N GLU A 152 19.53 8.64 -2.85
CA GLU A 152 20.88 8.60 -2.29
C GLU A 152 20.89 8.11 -0.83
N PRO A 153 20.11 8.69 0.12
CA PRO A 153 20.15 8.28 1.52
C PRO A 153 19.72 6.84 1.77
N LEU A 154 18.72 6.33 1.04
CA LEU A 154 18.23 4.95 1.18
C LEU A 154 19.01 3.95 0.31
N GLY A 155 20.01 4.40 -0.43
CA GLY A 155 20.83 3.57 -1.28
C GLY A 155 20.06 2.91 -2.43
N LEU A 156 19.02 3.58 -2.96
CA LEU A 156 18.20 3.11 -4.08
C LEU A 156 18.95 3.35 -5.41
N ARG A 157 20.08 2.69 -5.57
CA ARG A 157 21.06 2.99 -6.63
C ARG A 157 20.59 2.66 -8.03
N ARG A 158 19.59 1.78 -8.12
CA ARG A 158 18.97 1.36 -9.38
C ARG A 158 17.56 1.93 -9.54
N THR A 159 17.22 2.99 -8.77
CA THR A 159 15.99 3.78 -8.95
C THR A 159 16.37 5.09 -9.62
N THR A 160 15.84 5.33 -10.82
CA THR A 160 16.31 6.43 -11.70
C THR A 160 15.17 6.98 -12.56
N TRP A 161 15.33 8.18 -13.10
CA TRP A 161 14.34 8.82 -13.99
C TRP A 161 14.39 8.31 -15.43
N ASN A 162 15.50 7.73 -15.83
CA ASN A 162 15.66 7.13 -17.15
C ASN A 162 16.12 5.68 -17.00
N ALA A 163 15.69 4.81 -17.90
CA ALA A 163 16.16 3.43 -17.94
C ALA A 163 17.69 3.35 -18.05
N GLN A 164 18.30 2.51 -17.25
CA GLN A 164 19.73 2.22 -17.28
C GLN A 164 19.93 0.72 -17.49
N GLU A 165 20.86 0.35 -18.37
CA GLU A 165 21.17 -1.06 -18.59
C GLU A 165 21.69 -1.77 -17.32
N PRO A 166 21.25 -3.00 -17.01
CA PRO A 166 20.22 -3.72 -17.73
C PRO A 166 18.80 -3.22 -17.38
N TYR A 167 17.94 -3.08 -18.37
CA TYR A 167 16.52 -2.84 -18.19
C TYR A 167 15.67 -3.79 -19.04
N ALA A 168 14.51 -4.15 -18.58
CA ALA A 168 13.55 -4.96 -19.31
C ALA A 168 12.82 -4.08 -20.35
N ARG A 169 12.76 -4.52 -21.60
CA ARG A 169 11.88 -3.90 -22.62
C ARG A 169 10.43 -4.23 -22.31
N GLY A 170 9.53 -3.28 -22.54
CA GLY A 170 8.10 -3.47 -22.33
C GLY A 170 7.42 -4.22 -23.47
N PHE A 171 6.39 -5.01 -23.12
CA PHE A 171 5.64 -5.83 -24.09
C PHE A 171 4.13 -5.76 -23.84
N PHE A 172 3.37 -5.84 -24.92
CA PHE A 172 1.99 -6.27 -24.91
C PHE A 172 1.91 -7.65 -25.56
N ARG A 173 1.78 -8.69 -24.77
CA ARG A 173 1.95 -10.09 -25.17
C ARG A 173 3.35 -10.28 -25.82
N GLU A 174 3.41 -10.71 -27.05
CA GLU A 174 4.67 -10.92 -27.80
C GLU A 174 5.17 -9.66 -28.53
N ARG A 175 4.37 -8.58 -28.54
CA ARG A 175 4.71 -7.34 -29.26
C ARG A 175 5.46 -6.38 -28.35
N PRO A 176 6.70 -5.96 -28.72
CA PRO A 176 7.41 -4.94 -27.98
C PRO A 176 6.69 -3.59 -28.07
N GLU A 177 6.60 -2.91 -26.94
CA GLU A 177 5.99 -1.59 -26.81
C GLU A 177 7.08 -0.50 -26.77
N ARG A 178 6.70 0.70 -27.20
CA ARG A 178 7.57 1.87 -27.05
C ARG A 178 7.56 2.32 -25.58
N THR A 179 8.71 2.72 -25.11
CA THR A 179 8.85 3.36 -23.80
C THR A 179 8.24 4.77 -23.84
N LEU A 180 7.53 5.14 -22.78
CA LEU A 180 7.01 6.49 -22.59
C LEU A 180 8.15 7.48 -22.33
N GLU A 181 8.08 8.63 -23.00
CA GLU A 181 8.90 9.79 -22.71
C GLU A 181 8.09 10.73 -21.80
N LYS A 182 8.40 10.73 -20.51
CA LYS A 182 7.58 11.44 -19.50
C LYS A 182 7.67 12.96 -19.53
N GLY A 183 8.72 13.54 -20.09
CA GLY A 183 8.88 14.99 -20.13
C GLY A 183 8.71 15.64 -18.77
N GLY A 184 7.89 16.68 -18.67
CA GLY A 184 7.57 17.36 -17.42
C GLY A 184 6.60 16.62 -16.50
N THR A 185 6.12 15.43 -16.88
CA THR A 185 5.12 14.67 -16.11
C THR A 185 5.70 13.59 -15.20
N SER A 186 6.98 13.66 -14.89
CA SER A 186 7.73 12.67 -14.10
C SER A 186 7.09 12.35 -12.74
N ALA A 187 6.52 13.34 -12.07
CA ALA A 187 5.92 13.17 -10.74
C ALA A 187 4.72 12.20 -10.73
N SER A 188 4.03 12.02 -11.86
CA SER A 188 2.90 11.10 -11.94
C SER A 188 3.30 9.63 -12.17
N GLY A 189 4.58 9.35 -12.58
CA GLY A 189 4.96 7.97 -12.92
C GLY A 189 6.27 7.82 -13.70
N GLY A 190 7.30 8.63 -13.43
CA GLY A 190 8.53 8.69 -14.23
C GLY A 190 9.67 7.77 -13.79
N LEU A 191 9.59 7.16 -12.62
CA LEU A 191 10.70 6.34 -12.09
C LEU A 191 10.81 4.96 -12.75
N TRP A 192 12.06 4.53 -12.84
CA TRP A 192 12.49 3.16 -13.12
C TRP A 192 13.14 2.58 -11.87
N SER A 193 12.94 1.30 -11.59
CA SER A 193 13.51 0.67 -10.41
C SER A 193 13.75 -0.82 -10.60
N THR A 194 14.41 -1.44 -9.62
CA THR A 194 14.51 -2.89 -9.46
C THR A 194 13.58 -3.35 -8.34
N ALA A 195 13.25 -4.64 -8.30
CA ALA A 195 12.43 -5.19 -7.23
C ALA A 195 13.10 -5.00 -5.85
N GLY A 196 14.42 -5.15 -5.76
CA GLY A 196 15.16 -4.96 -4.51
C GLY A 196 15.15 -3.52 -3.99
N ASP A 197 15.34 -2.52 -4.87
CA ASP A 197 15.24 -1.11 -4.47
C ASP A 197 13.82 -0.74 -4.06
N LEU A 198 12.82 -1.26 -4.81
CA LEU A 198 11.43 -1.00 -4.51
C LEU A 198 10.98 -1.67 -3.20
N ALA A 199 11.53 -2.84 -2.86
CA ALA A 199 11.31 -3.47 -1.56
C ALA A 199 11.90 -2.64 -0.41
N ARG A 200 13.11 -2.07 -0.56
CA ARG A 200 13.68 -1.11 0.42
C ARG A 200 12.79 0.12 0.58
N TRP A 201 12.27 0.64 -0.52
CA TRP A 201 11.34 1.75 -0.48
C TRP A 201 10.04 1.37 0.27
N GLY A 202 9.47 0.20 0.00
CA GLY A 202 8.29 -0.31 0.70
C GLY A 202 8.51 -0.45 2.21
N SER A 203 9.69 -0.94 2.60
CA SER A 203 10.09 -0.99 4.01
C SER A 203 10.14 0.39 4.67
N HIS A 204 10.61 1.42 3.94
CA HIS A 204 10.60 2.80 4.43
C HIS A 204 9.16 3.33 4.61
N LEU A 205 8.23 3.01 3.71
CA LEU A 205 6.83 3.44 3.80
C LEU A 205 6.12 2.91 5.04
N LEU A 206 6.44 1.70 5.50
CA LEU A 206 5.82 1.08 6.68
C LEU A 206 5.85 1.96 7.92
N ALA A 207 6.93 2.72 8.12
CA ALA A 207 7.14 3.56 9.30
C ALA A 207 6.33 4.87 9.29
N LEU A 208 5.68 5.22 8.17
CA LEU A 208 5.04 6.52 7.95
C LEU A 208 3.54 6.42 8.15
N GLU A 209 3.07 6.53 9.40
CA GLU A 209 1.65 6.35 9.75
C GLU A 209 0.71 7.29 8.99
N GLU A 210 1.13 8.51 8.70
CA GLU A 210 0.33 9.53 8.02
C GLU A 210 -0.15 9.09 6.63
N LEU A 211 0.58 8.19 5.96
CA LEU A 211 0.21 7.66 4.64
C LEU A 211 -1.03 6.76 4.72
N HIS A 212 -1.20 6.05 5.82
CA HIS A 212 -2.03 4.85 5.93
C HIS A 212 -3.44 5.09 6.52
N ARG A 213 -3.90 6.32 6.47
CA ARG A 213 -5.29 6.63 6.80
C ARG A 213 -6.14 6.63 5.54
N PRO A 214 -7.24 5.87 5.46
CA PRO A 214 -8.16 5.94 4.32
C PRO A 214 -8.84 7.32 4.26
N TYR A 215 -8.64 8.05 3.18
CA TYR A 215 -9.32 9.32 2.90
C TYR A 215 -10.43 9.18 1.87
N ALA A 216 -10.37 8.15 1.02
CA ALA A 216 -11.37 7.89 0.01
C ALA A 216 -11.54 6.39 -0.22
N HIS A 217 -12.77 5.97 -0.49
CA HIS A 217 -13.06 4.62 -0.96
C HIS A 217 -13.21 4.65 -2.48
N ALA A 218 -12.40 3.83 -3.17
CA ALA A 218 -12.50 3.61 -4.61
C ALA A 218 -13.47 2.45 -4.94
N GLY A 219 -13.70 1.56 -3.97
CA GLY A 219 -14.59 0.41 -4.06
C GLY A 219 -14.84 -0.19 -2.67
N TRP A 220 -15.42 -1.40 -2.63
CA TRP A 220 -15.67 -2.13 -1.39
C TRP A 220 -14.39 -2.63 -0.72
N ASP A 221 -13.41 -3.03 -1.54
CA ASP A 221 -12.15 -3.63 -1.10
C ASP A 221 -10.95 -2.74 -1.44
N GLU A 222 -11.20 -1.45 -1.76
CA GLU A 222 -10.15 -0.53 -2.16
C GLU A 222 -10.39 0.88 -1.59
N ALA A 223 -9.37 1.42 -0.95
CA ALA A 223 -9.34 2.78 -0.44
C ALA A 223 -7.99 3.45 -0.77
N PHE A 224 -7.93 4.77 -0.61
CA PHE A 224 -6.71 5.55 -0.83
C PHE A 224 -6.36 6.37 0.41
N GLY A 225 -5.10 6.24 0.80
CA GLY A 225 -4.41 7.09 1.75
C GLY A 225 -3.72 8.27 1.08
N LEU A 226 -2.61 8.73 1.63
CA LEU A 226 -1.79 9.79 1.03
C LEU A 226 -0.74 9.15 0.09
N GLY A 227 -1.07 9.05 -1.17
CA GLY A 227 -0.18 8.47 -2.19
C GLY A 227 -0.01 6.96 -2.13
N VAL A 228 -0.78 6.28 -1.31
CA VAL A 228 -0.83 4.83 -1.20
C VAL A 228 -2.27 4.34 -1.34
N GLU A 229 -2.46 3.19 -1.94
CA GLU A 229 -3.72 2.46 -1.98
C GLU A 229 -3.75 1.43 -0.85
N CYS A 230 -4.95 1.18 -0.34
CA CYS A 230 -5.26 0.10 0.58
C CYS A 230 -6.17 -0.88 -0.13
N VAL A 231 -5.80 -2.14 -0.17
CA VAL A 231 -6.61 -3.19 -0.79
C VAL A 231 -6.85 -4.32 0.19
N ARG A 232 -8.07 -4.88 0.15
CA ARG A 232 -8.38 -6.06 0.95
C ARG A 232 -8.25 -7.31 0.10
N VAL A 233 -7.31 -8.19 0.46
CA VAL A 233 -7.04 -9.46 -0.21
C VAL A 233 -7.08 -10.59 0.81
N ASP A 234 -7.94 -11.58 0.61
CA ASP A 234 -8.10 -12.74 1.50
C ASP A 234 -8.31 -12.36 2.98
N GLY A 235 -9.06 -11.28 3.22
CA GLY A 235 -9.35 -10.76 4.56
C GLY A 235 -8.20 -9.96 5.21
N ARG A 236 -7.08 -9.77 4.51
CA ARG A 236 -5.94 -8.94 4.94
C ARG A 236 -6.05 -7.54 4.35
N GLU A 237 -5.72 -6.55 5.13
CA GLU A 237 -5.58 -5.17 4.68
C GLU A 237 -4.13 -4.93 4.27
N LEU A 238 -3.92 -4.72 2.99
CA LEU A 238 -2.60 -4.52 2.41
C LEU A 238 -2.51 -3.12 1.82
N TRP A 239 -1.40 -2.45 2.10
CA TRP A 239 -1.12 -1.10 1.62
C TRP A 239 -0.03 -1.11 0.56
N GLY A 240 0.01 -0.10 -0.30
CA GLY A 240 1.03 0.03 -1.31
C GLY A 240 0.60 0.89 -2.48
N HIS A 241 1.05 0.57 -3.68
CA HIS A 241 0.58 1.20 -4.91
C HIS A 241 0.86 0.33 -6.13
N GLU A 242 -0.09 0.28 -7.05
CA GLU A 242 0.09 -0.34 -8.36
C GLU A 242 0.70 0.66 -9.35
N GLY A 243 1.49 0.13 -10.29
CA GLY A 243 1.99 0.87 -11.43
C GLY A 243 1.62 0.21 -12.75
N ALA A 244 1.09 1.00 -13.67
CA ALA A 244 0.73 0.55 -15.01
C ALA A 244 1.16 1.56 -16.05
N THR A 245 1.88 1.10 -17.06
CA THR A 245 2.21 1.90 -18.24
C THR A 245 2.38 0.98 -19.45
N THR A 246 2.65 1.52 -20.63
CA THR A 246 2.86 0.72 -21.84
C THR A 246 3.97 -0.29 -21.65
N GLY A 247 3.61 -1.56 -21.74
CA GLY A 247 4.56 -2.68 -21.64
C GLY A 247 4.96 -3.08 -20.22
N TYR A 248 4.48 -2.41 -19.15
CA TYR A 248 4.92 -2.69 -17.79
C TYR A 248 3.76 -2.72 -16.81
N ARG A 249 3.89 -3.61 -15.83
CA ARG A 249 3.10 -3.67 -14.60
C ARG A 249 4.04 -3.76 -13.41
N SER A 250 3.70 -3.07 -12.35
CA SER A 250 4.43 -3.10 -11.09
C SER A 250 3.47 -3.06 -9.91
N MET A 251 3.84 -3.70 -8.83
CA MET A 251 3.09 -3.67 -7.56
C MET A 251 4.07 -3.61 -6.41
N LEU A 252 3.85 -2.68 -5.51
CA LEU A 252 4.40 -2.65 -4.17
C LEU A 252 3.25 -2.88 -3.22
N LEU A 253 3.31 -3.94 -2.41
CA LEU A 253 2.24 -4.30 -1.49
C LEU A 253 2.84 -4.73 -0.15
N TYR A 254 2.27 -4.26 0.96
CA TYR A 254 2.78 -4.58 2.29
C TYR A 254 1.67 -4.63 3.33
N ASP A 255 1.90 -5.47 4.33
CA ASP A 255 1.08 -5.66 5.52
C ASP A 255 1.77 -4.95 6.69
N ARG A 256 1.11 -3.95 7.24
CA ARG A 256 1.64 -3.14 8.35
C ARG A 256 1.71 -3.94 9.65
N ASP A 257 0.76 -4.81 9.89
CA ASP A 257 0.73 -5.64 11.09
C ASP A 257 1.83 -6.72 11.06
N ALA A 258 2.10 -7.24 9.86
CA ALA A 258 3.19 -8.20 9.65
C ALA A 258 4.57 -7.55 9.54
N MET A 259 4.66 -6.22 9.43
CA MET A 259 5.89 -5.48 9.13
C MET A 259 6.62 -6.05 7.90
N ALA A 260 5.87 -6.45 6.89
CA ALA A 260 6.38 -7.19 5.74
C ALA A 260 5.69 -6.81 4.45
N GLY A 261 6.36 -7.01 3.32
CA GLY A 261 5.79 -6.71 2.02
C GLY A 261 6.54 -7.34 0.86
N ALA A 262 6.01 -7.11 -0.35
CA ALA A 262 6.59 -7.57 -1.58
C ALA A 262 6.52 -6.49 -2.68
N ALA A 263 7.56 -6.43 -3.49
CA ALA A 263 7.61 -5.68 -4.74
C ALA A 263 7.64 -6.66 -5.91
N VAL A 264 6.80 -6.43 -6.92
CA VAL A 264 6.72 -7.25 -8.14
C VAL A 264 6.75 -6.35 -9.36
N LEU A 265 7.63 -6.66 -10.29
CA LEU A 265 7.85 -5.91 -11.52
C LEU A 265 7.80 -6.86 -12.72
N ALA A 266 7.01 -6.54 -13.73
CA ALA A 266 6.86 -7.32 -14.95
C ALA A 266 6.89 -6.43 -16.19
N ASN A 267 7.49 -6.94 -17.26
CA ASN A 267 7.54 -6.27 -18.57
C ASN A 267 6.48 -6.78 -19.54
N GLY A 268 5.28 -7.03 -19.03
CA GLY A 268 4.11 -7.41 -19.81
C GLY A 268 2.86 -6.73 -19.26
N THR A 269 2.10 -6.02 -20.10
CA THR A 269 0.89 -5.30 -19.68
C THR A 269 -0.20 -6.23 -19.13
N GLN A 270 -0.18 -7.50 -19.49
CA GLN A 270 -1.13 -8.53 -19.07
C GLN A 270 -0.82 -9.19 -17.72
N ALA A 271 0.30 -8.82 -17.06
CA ALA A 271 0.71 -9.42 -15.79
C ALA A 271 -0.28 -9.08 -14.66
N ASP A 272 -0.70 -10.07 -13.90
CA ASP A 272 -1.41 -9.86 -12.64
C ASP A 272 -0.41 -9.73 -11.48
N VAL A 273 0.26 -8.59 -11.44
CA VAL A 273 1.27 -8.29 -10.41
C VAL A 273 0.67 -8.16 -9.01
N ARG A 274 -0.62 -7.81 -8.90
CA ARG A 274 -1.32 -7.69 -7.60
C ARG A 274 -1.49 -9.06 -6.96
N ALA A 275 -1.98 -10.05 -7.70
CA ALA A 275 -2.13 -11.41 -7.19
C ALA A 275 -0.78 -12.02 -6.81
N VAL A 276 0.25 -11.84 -7.67
CA VAL A 276 1.61 -12.30 -7.37
C VAL A 276 2.16 -11.64 -6.11
N ALA A 277 2.06 -10.31 -5.98
CA ALA A 277 2.54 -9.59 -4.81
C ALA A 277 1.81 -10.05 -3.53
N ALA A 278 0.48 -10.13 -3.55
CA ALA A 278 -0.31 -10.57 -2.40
C ALA A 278 0.07 -11.98 -1.93
N SER A 279 0.38 -12.89 -2.87
CA SER A 279 0.85 -14.25 -2.54
C SER A 279 2.25 -14.30 -1.94
N LEU A 280 3.08 -13.28 -2.22
CA LEU A 280 4.45 -13.16 -1.72
C LEU A 280 4.55 -12.39 -0.41
N VAL A 281 3.61 -11.47 -0.12
CA VAL A 281 3.58 -10.75 1.16
C VAL A 281 3.44 -11.79 2.28
N PRO A 282 4.43 -11.90 3.18
CA PRO A 282 4.34 -12.84 4.29
C PRO A 282 3.02 -12.65 5.02
N ALA A 283 2.35 -13.77 5.30
CA ALA A 283 1.20 -13.72 6.19
C ALA A 283 1.67 -13.14 7.51
N THR A 284 0.84 -12.32 8.14
CA THR A 284 1.09 -11.87 9.52
C THR A 284 1.73 -13.03 10.25
N ARG A 285 2.91 -12.86 10.81
CA ARG A 285 3.45 -13.84 11.76
C ARG A 285 2.26 -14.18 12.64
N ARG A 286 1.77 -15.42 12.55
CA ARG A 286 0.83 -15.86 13.55
C ARG A 286 1.59 -15.69 14.85
N LEU A 287 1.34 -14.60 15.55
CA LEU A 287 1.78 -14.40 16.92
C LEU A 287 1.30 -15.58 17.81
N GLY A 288 0.74 -16.62 17.20
CA GLY A 288 0.07 -17.74 17.80
C GLY A 288 0.92 -18.95 18.16
N ASP A 289 2.24 -18.89 18.03
CA ASP A 289 3.11 -19.92 18.60
C ASP A 289 3.58 -19.56 20.04
N GLU A 290 3.31 -18.34 20.49
CA GLU A 290 3.48 -18.01 21.91
C GLU A 290 2.21 -18.45 22.66
N PRO A 291 2.36 -19.17 23.81
CA PRO A 291 1.20 -19.52 24.64
C PRO A 291 0.47 -18.25 25.06
N ALA A 292 -0.84 -18.31 25.12
CA ALA A 292 -1.63 -17.21 25.65
C ALA A 292 -1.13 -16.83 27.05
N PRO A 293 -1.01 -15.53 27.37
CA PRO A 293 -0.68 -15.14 28.73
C PRO A 293 -1.78 -15.62 29.69
N PRO A 294 -1.45 -15.90 30.96
CA PRO A 294 -2.40 -16.46 31.93
C PRO A 294 -3.70 -15.65 32.03
N GLU A 295 -3.63 -14.34 31.83
CA GLU A 295 -4.78 -13.44 31.84
C GLU A 295 -5.76 -13.69 30.66
N ALA A 296 -5.24 -14.14 29.52
CA ALA A 296 -6.04 -14.45 28.34
C ALA A 296 -6.48 -15.93 28.29
N GLU A 297 -5.73 -16.86 28.90
CA GLU A 297 -6.04 -18.31 28.87
C GLU A 297 -7.48 -18.61 29.29
N GLY A 298 -7.94 -18.05 30.40
CA GLY A 298 -9.30 -18.25 30.89
C GLY A 298 -10.39 -17.67 30.01
N ILE A 299 -10.05 -16.79 29.06
CA ILE A 299 -11.01 -16.17 28.14
C ILE A 299 -11.21 -17.04 26.89
N LEU A 300 -10.21 -17.88 26.53
CA LEU A 300 -10.24 -18.63 25.27
C LEU A 300 -11.40 -19.63 25.19
N GLY A 301 -11.86 -19.87 23.95
CA GLY A 301 -12.96 -20.77 23.65
C GLY A 301 -14.29 -20.04 23.43
N SER A 302 -15.37 -20.78 23.54
CA SER A 302 -16.71 -20.31 23.22
C SER A 302 -17.39 -19.61 24.39
N TRP A 303 -17.98 -18.47 24.07
CA TRP A 303 -18.83 -17.67 24.94
C TRP A 303 -20.09 -17.27 24.19
N TRP A 304 -21.21 -17.14 24.87
CA TRP A 304 -22.49 -16.78 24.27
C TRP A 304 -22.98 -15.43 24.81
N SER A 305 -23.46 -14.58 23.90
CA SER A 305 -24.19 -13.36 24.22
C SER A 305 -25.35 -13.22 23.24
N GLU A 306 -26.54 -12.82 23.70
CA GLU A 306 -27.76 -12.65 22.89
C GLU A 306 -28.13 -13.88 22.01
N GLY A 307 -27.72 -15.10 22.42
CA GLY A 307 -27.95 -16.33 21.68
C GLY A 307 -26.91 -16.62 20.59
N PHE A 308 -25.91 -15.79 20.40
CA PHE A 308 -24.83 -16.00 19.43
C PHE A 308 -23.55 -16.51 20.11
N GLU A 309 -22.88 -17.42 19.44
CA GLU A 309 -21.57 -17.91 19.86
C GLU A 309 -20.46 -16.95 19.42
N HIS A 310 -19.62 -16.53 20.38
CA HIS A 310 -18.39 -15.77 20.16
C HIS A 310 -17.20 -16.63 20.59
N ARG A 311 -16.34 -17.00 19.65
CA ARG A 311 -15.19 -17.85 19.95
C ARG A 311 -13.94 -17.00 20.07
N PHE A 312 -13.48 -16.82 21.32
CA PHE A 312 -12.23 -16.13 21.60
C PHE A 312 -11.02 -17.04 21.33
N ARG A 313 -10.02 -16.49 20.66
CA ARG A 313 -8.78 -17.17 20.25
C ARG A 313 -7.60 -16.32 20.62
N TRP A 314 -6.46 -16.95 20.78
CA TRP A 314 -5.17 -16.28 20.90
C TRP A 314 -4.36 -16.49 19.64
N THR A 315 -3.93 -15.39 19.01
CA THR A 315 -3.08 -15.37 17.82
C THR A 315 -1.87 -14.46 18.02
N GLY A 316 -1.43 -14.32 19.32
CA GLY A 316 -0.52 -13.29 19.82
C GLY A 316 -1.28 -12.05 20.29
N ARG A 317 -2.56 -11.97 19.97
CA ARG A 317 -3.56 -11.04 20.52
C ARG A 317 -4.84 -11.83 20.81
N LEU A 318 -5.64 -11.32 21.73
CA LEU A 318 -6.98 -11.87 21.96
C LEU A 318 -7.91 -11.42 20.85
N GLU A 319 -8.62 -12.38 20.22
CA GLU A 319 -9.50 -12.11 19.08
C GLU A 319 -10.83 -12.83 19.21
N THR A 320 -11.92 -12.23 18.69
CA THR A 320 -13.21 -12.89 18.43
C THR A 320 -13.93 -12.22 17.26
N GLY A 321 -14.42 -13.01 16.31
CA GLY A 321 -15.03 -12.47 15.07
C GLY A 321 -14.00 -11.60 14.31
N ASN A 322 -14.33 -10.32 14.13
CA ASN A 322 -13.46 -9.29 13.54
C ASN A 322 -12.85 -8.35 14.59
N ALA A 323 -13.09 -8.60 15.87
CA ALA A 323 -12.55 -7.80 16.96
C ALA A 323 -11.19 -8.32 17.43
N VAL A 324 -10.27 -7.40 17.62
CA VAL A 324 -8.92 -7.62 18.18
C VAL A 324 -8.80 -6.80 19.44
N PHE A 325 -8.17 -7.35 20.47
CA PHE A 325 -8.06 -6.70 21.78
C PHE A 325 -6.61 -6.53 22.21
N ALA A 326 -6.30 -5.33 22.72
CA ALA A 326 -5.07 -5.03 23.42
C ALA A 326 -5.31 -5.14 24.94
N GLN A 327 -4.39 -5.77 25.68
CA GLN A 327 -4.47 -5.85 27.12
C GLN A 327 -4.17 -4.50 27.78
N GLU A 328 -5.06 -4.02 28.66
CA GLU A 328 -4.89 -2.80 29.45
C GLU A 328 -4.67 -3.06 30.95
N GLY A 329 -4.86 -4.30 31.37
CA GLY A 329 -4.72 -4.72 32.79
C GLY A 329 -5.03 -6.20 32.95
N VAL A 330 -5.00 -6.71 34.17
CA VAL A 330 -5.16 -8.14 34.49
C VAL A 330 -6.46 -8.71 33.89
N ASP A 331 -7.58 -8.02 34.05
CA ASP A 331 -8.90 -8.47 33.61
C ASP A 331 -9.57 -7.44 32.67
N ARG A 332 -8.76 -6.73 31.90
CA ARG A 332 -9.22 -5.64 31.03
C ARG A 332 -8.49 -5.66 29.70
N PHE A 333 -9.28 -5.72 28.64
CA PHE A 333 -8.78 -5.72 27.27
C PHE A 333 -9.58 -4.69 26.47
N ARG A 334 -8.90 -3.80 25.74
CA ARG A 334 -9.58 -2.83 24.87
C ARG A 334 -9.64 -3.34 23.44
N SER A 335 -10.81 -3.29 22.83
CA SER A 335 -10.97 -3.53 21.42
C SER A 335 -10.21 -2.46 20.62
N VAL A 336 -9.27 -2.89 19.78
CA VAL A 336 -8.45 -2.04 18.91
C VAL A 336 -8.79 -2.21 17.44
N GLN A 337 -9.74 -3.10 17.16
CA GLN A 337 -10.27 -3.34 15.82
C GLN A 337 -11.67 -3.98 15.92
N GLY A 338 -12.51 -3.73 14.92
CA GLY A 338 -13.86 -4.30 14.81
C GLY A 338 -14.95 -3.25 14.93
N HIS A 339 -16.20 -3.70 14.98
CA HIS A 339 -17.36 -2.80 15.11
C HIS A 339 -17.39 -2.04 16.44
N GLU A 340 -16.88 -2.68 17.49
CA GLU A 340 -16.85 -2.17 18.86
C GLU A 340 -15.43 -1.65 19.21
N GLU A 341 -14.71 -1.11 18.25
CA GLU A 341 -13.39 -0.50 18.48
C GLU A 341 -13.48 0.59 19.54
N GLY A 342 -12.56 0.56 20.51
CA GLY A 342 -12.54 1.45 21.64
C GLY A 342 -13.31 0.94 22.87
N GLU A 343 -14.13 -0.11 22.73
CA GLU A 343 -14.88 -0.69 23.84
C GLU A 343 -14.02 -1.61 24.72
N LEU A 344 -14.36 -1.68 26.00
CA LEU A 344 -13.62 -2.42 27.00
C LEU A 344 -14.25 -3.80 27.24
N LEU A 345 -13.48 -4.86 27.02
CA LEU A 345 -13.77 -6.21 27.50
C LEU A 345 -13.27 -6.33 28.95
N ARG A 346 -14.17 -6.69 29.86
CA ARG A 346 -13.87 -6.94 31.28
C ARG A 346 -14.10 -8.41 31.58
N VAL A 347 -13.24 -9.00 32.39
CA VAL A 347 -13.31 -10.40 32.81
C VAL A 347 -13.78 -10.47 34.25
N GLY A 348 -14.89 -11.16 34.47
CA GLY A 348 -15.33 -11.55 35.81
C GLY A 348 -14.80 -12.93 36.15
N ARG A 349 -14.12 -13.07 37.31
CA ARG A 349 -13.56 -14.35 37.76
C ARG A 349 -14.30 -14.90 38.97
N GLY A 350 -14.37 -16.23 39.03
CA GLY A 350 -14.85 -16.96 40.20
C GLY A 350 -13.82 -17.00 41.35
N GLU A 351 -14.21 -17.63 42.46
CA GLU A 351 -13.33 -17.80 43.64
C GLU A 351 -12.08 -18.63 43.33
N ASP A 352 -12.11 -19.50 42.34
CA ASP A 352 -11.05 -20.34 41.82
C ASP A 352 -10.10 -19.61 40.83
N GLY A 353 -10.42 -18.35 40.47
CA GLY A 353 -9.67 -17.54 39.53
C GLY A 353 -10.05 -17.78 38.06
N GLU A 354 -10.95 -18.73 37.76
CA GLU A 354 -11.43 -18.99 36.39
C GLU A 354 -12.33 -17.87 35.88
N ALA A 355 -12.27 -17.56 34.57
CA ALA A 355 -13.16 -16.61 33.93
C ALA A 355 -14.58 -17.18 33.82
N VAL A 356 -15.53 -16.60 34.56
CA VAL A 356 -16.93 -17.05 34.64
C VAL A 356 -17.89 -16.17 33.86
N GLU A 357 -17.51 -14.96 33.61
CA GLU A 357 -18.30 -13.96 32.87
C GLU A 357 -17.40 -12.98 32.13
N LEU A 358 -17.83 -12.53 30.95
CA LEU A 358 -17.20 -11.42 30.23
C LEU A 358 -18.24 -10.32 30.03
N TRP A 359 -17.78 -9.09 29.99
CA TRP A 359 -18.59 -7.92 29.61
C TRP A 359 -17.88 -7.13 28.52
N TRP A 360 -18.49 -6.98 27.36
CA TRP A 360 -17.94 -6.21 26.26
C TRP A 360 -19.03 -5.39 25.58
N ALA A 361 -18.75 -4.11 25.33
CA ALA A 361 -19.68 -3.15 24.70
C ALA A 361 -21.07 -3.10 25.38
N GLY A 362 -21.12 -3.36 26.71
CA GLY A 362 -22.35 -3.39 27.48
C GLY A 362 -23.09 -4.73 27.49
N TYR A 363 -22.58 -5.73 26.76
CA TYR A 363 -23.18 -7.07 26.68
C TYR A 363 -22.47 -8.06 27.61
N PRO A 364 -23.23 -8.88 28.38
CA PRO A 364 -22.67 -9.99 29.15
C PRO A 364 -22.46 -11.22 28.24
N PHE A 365 -21.38 -11.95 28.48
CA PHE A 365 -21.06 -13.22 27.83
C PHE A 365 -20.92 -14.31 28.87
N ARG A 366 -21.42 -15.49 28.59
CA ARG A 366 -21.40 -16.67 29.45
C ARG A 366 -20.91 -17.91 28.72
N ARG A 367 -20.41 -18.89 29.47
CA ARG A 367 -19.93 -20.16 28.91
C ARG A 367 -21.05 -21.07 28.40
N GLU A 368 -22.27 -20.87 28.83
CA GLU A 368 -23.43 -21.67 28.44
C GLU A 368 -24.21 -20.99 27.32
N PRO A 369 -24.66 -21.77 26.31
CA PRO A 369 -25.56 -21.24 25.28
C PRO A 369 -26.88 -20.78 25.91
N GLY A 370 -27.28 -19.56 25.66
CA GLY A 370 -28.55 -19.01 26.15
C GLY A 370 -28.61 -17.49 26.00
N TYR A 371 -29.80 -16.93 26.23
CA TYR A 371 -29.93 -15.48 26.40
C TYR A 371 -29.43 -15.11 27.80
N SER A 372 -28.51 -14.16 27.88
CA SER A 372 -28.11 -13.56 29.15
C SER A 372 -29.18 -12.57 29.58
N TYR A 373 -30.09 -12.99 30.46
CA TYR A 373 -31.00 -12.13 31.18
C TYR A 373 -30.53 -11.90 32.60
#